data_44c58ab351ec7c14d9ca37fedcb6bb52
#
_entry.id   44c58ab351ec7c14d9ca37fedcb6bb52
#
_cell.length_a   1.000
_cell.length_b   1.000
_cell.length_c   1.000
_cell.angle_alpha   90.00
_cell.angle_beta   90.00
_cell.angle_gamma   90.00
#
_symmetry.space_group_name_H-M   'P 1'
#
loop_
_entity.id
_entity.type
_entity.pdbx_description
1 polymer ?
#
loop_
_entity_poly.entity_id
_entity_poly.type
_entity_poly.pdbx_seq_one_letter_code
_entity_poly.pdbx_strand_id
1 'polypeptide(L)'
;MKIVADNTVPYLKGIAEPIAEVKYLTSKEFTPENVKDADALIVRSIDKCTRELLEGSRVKLITSATIGFDHIDTRYCDEAGITWKNSPGCNAVSVAQYVFAGLLTVALHKGEPLQGKTIGIVGVGHVGKEVEKLCAAYGMNVLRNDPPRAEAEGEDGFVSLDVICLLYTSPSPRDS
;
A
#
# COMPACT_ATOMS: atom_id res chain seq x y z
N MET A 1 -22.71 8.41 17.36
CA MET A 1 -22.04 8.13 16.07
C MET A 1 -22.13 6.63 15.83
N LYS A 2 -22.56 6.24 14.64
CA LYS A 2 -22.65 4.83 14.21
C LYS A 2 -21.59 4.54 13.17
N ILE A 3 -20.80 3.50 13.37
CA ILE A 3 -19.77 3.06 12.44
C ILE A 3 -20.16 1.68 11.91
N VAL A 4 -20.08 1.50 10.60
CA VAL A 4 -20.14 0.17 9.98
C VAL A 4 -18.72 -0.19 9.52
N ALA A 5 -18.25 -1.35 9.92
CA ALA A 5 -16.86 -1.78 9.68
C ALA A 5 -16.81 -3.19 9.09
N ASP A 6 -15.88 -3.40 8.16
CA ASP A 6 -15.53 -4.75 7.70
C ASP A 6 -14.93 -5.55 8.88
N ASN A 7 -15.48 -6.74 9.12
CA ASN A 7 -15.13 -7.58 10.26
C ASN A 7 -13.73 -8.22 10.16
N THR A 8 -13.09 -8.08 9.00
CA THR A 8 -11.74 -8.60 8.73
C THR A 8 -10.64 -7.54 8.90
N VAL A 9 -11.00 -6.29 9.25
CA VAL A 9 -10.01 -5.27 9.59
C VAL A 9 -9.33 -5.67 10.90
N PRO A 10 -8.00 -5.94 10.86
CA PRO A 10 -7.31 -6.44 12.03
C PRO A 10 -7.22 -5.37 13.12
N TYR A 11 -7.27 -5.80 14.38
CA TYR A 11 -7.09 -4.97 15.59
C TYR A 11 -8.10 -3.83 15.77
N LEU A 12 -9.21 -3.80 15.01
CA LEU A 12 -10.20 -2.74 15.09
C LEU A 12 -11.12 -2.90 16.32
N LYS A 13 -11.43 -4.15 16.70
CA LYS A 13 -12.29 -4.45 17.85
C LYS A 13 -11.66 -3.94 19.14
N GLY A 14 -12.46 -3.23 19.94
CA GLY A 14 -12.05 -2.61 21.20
C GLY A 14 -11.46 -1.20 21.03
N ILE A 15 -11.21 -0.73 19.82
CA ILE A 15 -10.66 0.61 19.57
C ILE A 15 -11.75 1.64 19.27
N ALA A 16 -12.72 1.29 18.47
CA ALA A 16 -13.77 2.23 18.05
C ALA A 16 -15.00 2.21 18.99
N GLU A 17 -15.26 1.11 19.67
CA GLU A 17 -16.44 0.95 20.55
C GLU A 17 -16.48 1.92 21.73
N PRO A 18 -15.37 2.39 22.31
CA PRO A 18 -15.43 3.41 23.37
C PRO A 18 -16.00 4.76 22.91
N ILE A 19 -15.99 5.04 21.59
CA ILE A 19 -16.38 6.34 21.03
C ILE A 19 -17.59 6.25 20.09
N ALA A 20 -17.98 5.05 19.67
CA ALA A 20 -19.06 4.85 18.70
C ALA A 20 -19.77 3.51 18.89
N GLU A 21 -21.00 3.44 18.43
CA GLU A 21 -21.68 2.17 18.17
C GLU A 21 -21.11 1.56 16.89
N VAL A 22 -20.48 0.38 16.97
CA VAL A 22 -19.82 -0.27 15.84
C VAL A 22 -20.59 -1.52 15.44
N LYS A 23 -21.02 -1.57 14.18
CA LYS A 23 -21.60 -2.76 13.55
C LYS A 23 -20.55 -3.38 12.61
N TYR A 24 -20.16 -4.62 12.88
CA TYR A 24 -19.25 -5.37 12.04
C TYR A 24 -20.01 -6.18 11.00
N LEU A 25 -19.61 -6.06 9.73
CA LEU A 25 -20.21 -6.74 8.59
C LEU A 25 -19.16 -7.53 7.82
N THR A 26 -19.59 -8.60 7.18
CA THR A 26 -18.83 -9.20 6.07
C THR A 26 -18.98 -8.35 4.82
N SER A 27 -18.05 -8.46 3.86
CA SER A 27 -18.14 -7.70 2.61
C SER A 27 -19.46 -7.90 1.86
N LYS A 28 -20.08 -9.07 1.94
CA LYS A 28 -21.38 -9.38 1.32
C LYS A 28 -22.57 -8.64 1.97
N GLU A 29 -22.40 -8.22 3.20
CA GLU A 29 -23.43 -7.51 3.97
C GLU A 29 -23.33 -6.00 3.82
N PHE A 30 -22.35 -5.47 3.10
CA PHE A 30 -22.31 -4.06 2.73
C PHE A 30 -23.35 -3.79 1.67
N THR A 31 -24.57 -3.57 2.12
CA THR A 31 -25.74 -3.21 1.30
C THR A 31 -26.25 -1.83 1.68
N PRO A 32 -27.00 -1.14 0.79
CA PRO A 32 -27.59 0.17 1.10
C PRO A 32 -28.37 0.19 2.42
N GLU A 33 -29.15 -0.86 2.71
CA GLU A 33 -29.95 -0.97 3.94
C GLU A 33 -29.08 -1.03 5.19
N ASN A 34 -27.93 -1.76 5.11
CA ASN A 34 -27.05 -1.97 6.24
C ASN A 34 -26.16 -0.77 6.54
N VAL A 35 -25.88 0.09 5.55
CA VAL A 35 -25.05 1.29 5.71
C VAL A 35 -25.85 2.58 5.83
N LYS A 36 -27.15 2.56 5.56
CA LYS A 36 -28.02 3.75 5.49
C LYS A 36 -27.89 4.68 6.68
N ASP A 37 -27.88 4.12 7.89
CA ASP A 37 -27.86 4.88 9.15
C ASP A 37 -26.45 5.05 9.74
N ALA A 38 -25.41 4.64 9.01
CA ALA A 38 -24.02 4.80 9.43
C ALA A 38 -23.56 6.25 9.24
N ASP A 39 -22.83 6.77 10.20
CA ASP A 39 -22.14 8.05 10.08
C ASP A 39 -20.75 7.89 9.42
N ALA A 40 -20.12 6.71 9.61
CA ALA A 40 -18.83 6.38 9.02
C ALA A 40 -18.74 4.91 8.60
N LEU A 41 -17.92 4.66 7.58
CA LEU A 41 -17.55 3.31 7.13
C LEU A 41 -16.05 3.07 7.34
N ILE A 42 -15.71 1.87 7.81
CA ILE A 42 -14.32 1.37 7.84
C ILE A 42 -14.27 0.14 6.94
N VAL A 43 -13.59 0.26 5.81
CA VAL A 43 -13.65 -0.69 4.71
C VAL A 43 -12.29 -1.24 4.32
N ARG A 44 -12.31 -2.31 3.53
CA ARG A 44 -11.14 -2.86 2.85
C ARG A 44 -11.34 -2.83 1.33
N SER A 45 -10.33 -3.24 0.58
CA SER A 45 -10.33 -3.24 -0.90
C SER A 45 -11.44 -4.07 -1.55
N ILE A 46 -12.04 -5.01 -0.81
CA ILE A 46 -13.14 -5.86 -1.28
C ILE A 46 -14.52 -5.20 -1.14
N ASP A 47 -14.63 -4.17 -0.29
CA ASP A 47 -15.90 -3.49 0.01
C ASP A 47 -16.10 -2.34 -0.97
N LYS A 48 -16.98 -2.52 -1.93
CA LYS A 48 -17.22 -1.53 -2.99
C LYS A 48 -18.10 -0.38 -2.48
N CYS A 49 -17.47 0.78 -2.24
CA CYS A 49 -18.16 2.02 -1.86
C CYS A 49 -18.57 2.79 -3.13
N THR A 50 -19.56 2.27 -3.84
CA THR A 50 -20.12 2.88 -5.05
C THR A 50 -21.23 3.87 -4.70
N ARG A 51 -21.65 4.69 -5.70
CA ARG A 51 -22.82 5.54 -5.58
C ARG A 51 -24.05 4.76 -5.10
N GLU A 52 -24.29 3.56 -5.65
CA GLU A 52 -25.44 2.72 -5.28
C GLU A 52 -25.44 2.33 -3.80
N LEU A 53 -24.27 2.08 -3.22
CA LEU A 53 -24.15 1.80 -1.78
C LEU A 53 -24.40 3.03 -0.93
N LEU A 54 -23.93 4.19 -1.37
CA LEU A 54 -23.82 5.40 -0.55
C LEU A 54 -25.00 6.35 -0.71
N GLU A 55 -25.74 6.29 -1.83
CA GLU A 55 -26.83 7.21 -2.13
C GLU A 55 -27.96 7.08 -1.11
N GLY A 56 -28.38 8.21 -0.57
CA GLY A 56 -29.41 8.26 0.47
C GLY A 56 -28.96 7.78 1.86
N SER A 57 -27.66 7.47 2.04
CA SER A 57 -27.09 7.16 3.36
C SER A 57 -26.74 8.42 4.15
N ARG A 58 -26.50 8.25 5.45
CA ARG A 58 -26.00 9.32 6.34
C ARG A 58 -24.48 9.40 6.39
N VAL A 59 -23.78 8.56 5.63
CA VAL A 59 -22.31 8.44 5.67
C VAL A 59 -21.64 9.79 5.37
N LYS A 60 -20.72 10.20 6.24
CA LYS A 60 -19.90 11.41 6.11
C LYS A 60 -18.40 11.11 5.99
N LEU A 61 -17.99 9.91 6.40
CA LEU A 61 -16.59 9.50 6.38
C LEU A 61 -16.47 8.06 5.91
N ILE A 62 -15.53 7.82 4.99
CA ILE A 62 -15.09 6.48 4.61
C ILE A 62 -13.60 6.39 4.90
N THR A 63 -13.20 5.38 5.68
CA THR A 63 -11.80 5.09 5.96
C THR A 63 -11.46 3.71 5.43
N SER A 64 -10.51 3.65 4.49
CA SER A 64 -10.02 2.36 4.00
C SER A 64 -8.78 1.92 4.77
N ALA A 65 -8.84 0.71 5.33
CA ALA A 65 -7.71 0.05 5.98
C ALA A 65 -6.70 -0.54 4.96
N THR A 66 -6.69 -0.01 3.72
CA THR A 66 -5.81 -0.43 2.62
C THR A 66 -5.16 0.76 1.94
N ILE A 67 -4.08 0.50 1.19
CA ILE A 67 -3.35 1.54 0.46
C ILE A 67 -4.13 1.97 -0.78
N GLY A 68 -4.58 0.99 -1.59
CA GLY A 68 -5.41 1.24 -2.77
C GLY A 68 -6.80 1.75 -2.39
N PHE A 69 -7.40 2.56 -3.23
CA PHE A 69 -8.73 3.15 -3.05
C PHE A 69 -9.65 2.98 -4.27
N ASP A 70 -9.30 2.12 -5.21
CA ASP A 70 -10.09 1.84 -6.44
C ASP A 70 -11.50 1.30 -6.15
N HIS A 71 -11.74 0.86 -4.92
CA HIS A 71 -13.03 0.40 -4.42
C HIS A 71 -13.92 1.54 -3.92
N ILE A 72 -13.41 2.78 -3.85
CA ILE A 72 -14.15 3.97 -3.42
C ILE A 72 -14.47 4.82 -4.65
N ASP A 73 -15.74 5.10 -4.90
CA ASP A 73 -16.16 6.08 -5.89
C ASP A 73 -15.86 7.50 -5.37
N THR A 74 -14.61 7.92 -5.58
CA THR A 74 -14.10 9.21 -5.08
C THR A 74 -14.86 10.38 -5.69
N ARG A 75 -15.29 10.26 -6.96
CA ARG A 75 -16.07 11.30 -7.62
C ARG A 75 -17.43 11.49 -6.93
N TYR A 76 -18.13 10.40 -6.65
CA TYR A 76 -19.38 10.48 -5.94
C TYR A 76 -19.18 11.00 -4.50
N CYS A 77 -18.12 10.59 -3.82
CA CYS A 77 -17.80 11.10 -2.49
C CYS A 77 -17.65 12.63 -2.50
N ASP A 78 -16.93 13.18 -3.48
CA ASP A 78 -16.75 14.62 -3.64
C ASP A 78 -18.09 15.32 -3.94
N GLU A 79 -18.93 14.78 -4.83
CA GLU A 79 -20.25 15.30 -5.16
C GLU A 79 -21.21 15.30 -3.93
N ALA A 80 -21.14 14.25 -3.09
CA ALA A 80 -21.99 14.07 -1.92
C ALA A 80 -21.44 14.68 -0.62
N GLY A 81 -20.26 15.27 -0.65
CA GLY A 81 -19.58 15.83 0.52
C GLY A 81 -19.15 14.76 1.53
N ILE A 82 -18.83 13.55 1.06
CA ILE A 82 -18.33 12.46 1.87
C ILE A 82 -16.79 12.53 1.90
N THR A 83 -16.22 12.70 3.07
CA THR A 83 -14.77 12.64 3.24
C THR A 83 -14.30 11.19 3.15
N TRP A 84 -13.23 10.93 2.40
CA TRP A 84 -12.63 9.62 2.38
C TRP A 84 -11.12 9.68 2.67
N LYS A 85 -10.60 8.63 3.28
CA LYS A 85 -9.17 8.46 3.60
C LYS A 85 -8.78 7.01 3.35
N ASN A 86 -7.54 6.83 2.90
CA ASN A 86 -6.89 5.53 2.80
C ASN A 86 -5.66 5.48 3.73
N SER A 87 -4.94 4.38 3.73
CA SER A 87 -3.79 4.15 4.62
C SER A 87 -2.48 3.97 3.84
N PRO A 88 -1.97 5.02 3.15
CA PRO A 88 -0.76 4.91 2.36
C PRO A 88 0.44 4.53 3.22
N GLY A 89 1.23 3.54 2.77
CA GLY A 89 2.43 3.10 3.47
C GLY A 89 2.21 2.22 4.72
N CYS A 90 0.98 1.89 5.08
CA CYS A 90 0.68 1.14 6.31
C CYS A 90 1.38 -0.24 6.40
N ASN A 91 1.71 -0.86 5.27
CA ASN A 91 2.40 -2.14 5.20
C ASN A 91 3.84 -2.04 4.69
N ALA A 92 4.38 -0.83 4.51
CA ALA A 92 5.67 -0.62 3.85
C ALA A 92 6.82 -1.37 4.52
N VAL A 93 6.88 -1.33 5.84
CA VAL A 93 7.90 -2.04 6.63
C VAL A 93 7.78 -3.56 6.46
N SER A 94 6.56 -4.10 6.54
CA SER A 94 6.33 -5.55 6.40
C SER A 94 6.69 -6.04 4.99
N VAL A 95 6.36 -5.26 3.96
CA VAL A 95 6.73 -5.59 2.57
C VAL A 95 8.25 -5.52 2.39
N ALA A 96 8.91 -4.50 2.93
CA ALA A 96 10.36 -4.39 2.87
C ALA A 96 11.07 -5.56 3.57
N GLN A 97 10.57 -5.99 4.73
CA GLN A 97 11.07 -7.17 5.43
C GLN A 97 10.90 -8.44 4.60
N TYR A 98 9.75 -8.61 3.95
CA TYR A 98 9.51 -9.74 3.05
C TYR A 98 10.47 -9.76 1.87
N VAL A 99 10.67 -8.61 1.21
CA VAL A 99 11.64 -8.47 0.10
C VAL A 99 13.05 -8.83 0.59
N PHE A 100 13.46 -8.29 1.72
CA PHE A 100 14.79 -8.52 2.28
C PHE A 100 14.99 -9.99 2.69
N ALA A 101 13.99 -10.62 3.28
CA ALA A 101 14.01 -12.06 3.59
C ALA A 101 14.17 -12.91 2.31
N GLY A 102 13.49 -12.52 1.23
CA GLY A 102 13.65 -13.16 -0.08
C GLY A 102 15.09 -13.04 -0.61
N LEU A 103 15.69 -11.86 -0.53
CA LEU A 103 17.08 -11.64 -0.93
C LEU A 103 18.06 -12.50 -0.11
N LEU A 104 17.88 -12.57 1.21
CA LEU A 104 18.70 -13.42 2.08
C LEU A 104 18.55 -14.91 1.72
N THR A 105 17.33 -15.35 1.43
CA THR A 105 17.07 -16.74 1.01
C THR A 105 17.82 -17.08 -0.28
N VAL A 106 17.76 -16.20 -1.27
CA VAL A 106 18.50 -16.38 -2.55
C VAL A 106 20.02 -16.38 -2.32
N ALA A 107 20.51 -15.45 -1.50
CA ALA A 107 21.93 -15.37 -1.15
C ALA A 107 22.42 -16.66 -0.48
N LEU A 108 21.64 -17.20 0.46
CA LEU A 108 21.93 -18.45 1.15
C LEU A 108 22.00 -19.64 0.16
N HIS A 109 21.03 -19.74 -0.75
CA HIS A 109 21.00 -20.80 -1.77
C HIS A 109 22.19 -20.73 -2.74
N LYS A 110 22.66 -19.52 -3.06
CA LYS A 110 23.81 -19.32 -3.94
C LYS A 110 25.15 -19.41 -3.20
N GLY A 111 25.15 -19.42 -1.88
CA GLY A 111 26.38 -19.35 -1.08
C GLY A 111 27.12 -18.02 -1.22
N GLU A 112 26.42 -16.94 -1.58
CA GLU A 112 26.99 -15.62 -1.82
C GLU A 112 26.42 -14.60 -0.83
N PRO A 113 27.26 -13.81 -0.14
CA PRO A 113 26.75 -12.75 0.76
C PRO A 113 26.11 -11.62 -0.04
N LEU A 114 25.09 -10.97 0.54
CA LEU A 114 24.51 -9.76 -0.04
C LEU A 114 25.37 -8.51 0.17
N GLN A 115 26.23 -8.50 1.19
CA GLN A 115 27.10 -7.37 1.48
C GLN A 115 27.97 -7.04 0.27
N GLY A 116 28.02 -5.75 -0.09
CA GLY A 116 28.75 -5.26 -1.28
C GLY A 116 28.05 -5.51 -2.62
N LYS A 117 26.97 -6.31 -2.65
CA LYS A 117 26.15 -6.48 -3.87
C LYS A 117 25.34 -5.21 -4.16
N THR A 118 24.96 -5.04 -5.41
CA THR A 118 24.15 -3.89 -5.85
C THR A 118 22.70 -4.31 -6.06
N ILE A 119 21.76 -3.48 -5.58
CA ILE A 119 20.33 -3.62 -5.81
C ILE A 119 19.81 -2.36 -6.51
N GLY A 120 18.99 -2.55 -7.56
CA GLY A 120 18.23 -1.49 -8.20
C GLY A 120 16.80 -1.46 -7.65
N ILE A 121 16.32 -0.30 -7.23
CA ILE A 121 14.96 -0.08 -6.74
C ILE A 121 14.24 0.84 -7.71
N VAL A 122 13.19 0.31 -8.35
CA VAL A 122 12.30 1.08 -9.24
C VAL A 122 11.05 1.46 -8.45
N GLY A 123 10.85 2.76 -8.26
CA GLY A 123 9.82 3.30 -7.39
C GLY A 123 10.28 3.39 -5.92
N VAL A 124 10.71 4.59 -5.50
CA VAL A 124 11.23 4.83 -4.14
C VAL A 124 10.18 5.57 -3.29
N GLY A 125 8.93 5.09 -3.37
CA GLY A 125 7.83 5.51 -2.52
C GLY A 125 7.93 4.95 -1.09
N HIS A 126 6.80 4.73 -0.43
CA HIS A 126 6.79 4.22 0.95
C HIS A 126 7.54 2.89 1.10
N VAL A 127 7.27 1.92 0.22
CA VAL A 127 7.91 0.59 0.27
C VAL A 127 9.37 0.67 -0.16
N GLY A 128 9.66 1.33 -1.30
CA GLY A 128 11.02 1.42 -1.83
C GLY A 128 11.99 2.07 -0.85
N LYS A 129 11.55 3.11 -0.11
CA LYS A 129 12.36 3.73 0.96
C LYS A 129 12.70 2.77 2.10
N GLU A 130 11.76 1.92 2.51
CA GLU A 130 12.04 0.94 3.57
C GLU A 130 12.96 -0.19 3.07
N VAL A 131 12.81 -0.63 1.81
CA VAL A 131 13.74 -1.59 1.17
C VAL A 131 15.14 -0.98 1.07
N GLU A 132 15.26 0.28 0.63
CA GLU A 132 16.52 1.02 0.57
C GLU A 132 17.22 1.02 1.93
N LYS A 133 16.51 1.40 3.00
CA LYS A 133 17.06 1.43 4.36
C LYS A 133 17.60 0.08 4.80
N LEU A 134 16.85 -1.00 4.58
CA LEU A 134 17.28 -2.35 4.98
C LEU A 134 18.51 -2.80 4.17
N CYS A 135 18.49 -2.60 2.86
CA CYS A 135 19.60 -3.00 1.99
C CYS A 135 20.87 -2.20 2.29
N ALA A 136 20.76 -0.88 2.46
CA ALA A 136 21.88 -0.02 2.81
C ALA A 136 22.46 -0.38 4.19
N ALA A 137 21.61 -0.62 5.19
CA ALA A 137 22.04 -1.02 6.53
C ALA A 137 22.78 -2.37 6.53
N TYR A 138 22.46 -3.25 5.59
CA TYR A 138 23.15 -4.54 5.43
C TYR A 138 24.46 -4.42 4.63
N GLY A 139 24.79 -3.24 4.11
CA GLY A 139 26.02 -2.97 3.35
C GLY A 139 25.89 -3.29 1.86
N MET A 140 24.69 -3.24 1.30
CA MET A 140 24.47 -3.30 -0.15
C MET A 140 24.61 -1.91 -0.78
N ASN A 141 25.00 -1.87 -2.04
CA ASN A 141 24.95 -0.66 -2.86
C ASN A 141 23.53 -0.51 -3.42
N VAL A 142 22.88 0.65 -3.23
CA VAL A 142 21.51 0.87 -3.69
C VAL A 142 21.50 1.87 -4.83
N LEU A 143 20.92 1.49 -5.97
CA LEU A 143 20.60 2.37 -7.09
C LEU A 143 19.10 2.65 -7.08
N ARG A 144 18.72 3.92 -7.18
CA ARG A 144 17.33 4.37 -7.11
C ARG A 144 16.86 4.86 -8.47
N ASN A 145 15.67 4.44 -8.87
CA ASN A 145 14.98 5.01 -10.02
C ASN A 145 13.56 5.40 -9.60
N ASP A 146 13.25 6.68 -9.64
CA ASP A 146 11.93 7.25 -9.39
C ASP A 146 11.85 8.62 -10.06
N PRO A 147 11.52 8.68 -11.38
CA PRO A 147 11.53 9.91 -12.13
C PRO A 147 10.73 11.05 -11.50
N PRO A 148 9.49 10.85 -10.99
CA PRO A 148 8.75 11.92 -10.32
C PRO A 148 9.46 12.49 -9.09
N ARG A 149 10.17 11.63 -8.34
CA ARG A 149 10.93 12.09 -7.18
C ARG A 149 12.23 12.77 -7.58
N ALA A 150 12.92 12.27 -8.60
CA ALA A 150 14.12 12.89 -9.14
C ALA A 150 13.82 14.33 -9.62
N GLU A 151 12.69 14.53 -10.30
CA GLU A 151 12.23 15.85 -10.72
C GLU A 151 11.92 16.78 -9.52
N ALA A 152 11.30 16.26 -8.47
CA ALA A 152 10.88 17.05 -7.31
C ALA A 152 12.02 17.31 -6.30
N GLU A 153 12.93 16.35 -6.10
CA GLU A 153 13.96 16.37 -5.06
C GLU A 153 15.37 16.67 -5.61
N GLY A 154 15.53 16.68 -6.95
CA GLY A 154 16.81 16.78 -7.66
C GLY A 154 17.30 15.40 -8.12
N GLU A 155 18.05 15.37 -9.21
CA GLU A 155 18.53 14.14 -9.84
C GLU A 155 19.62 13.42 -9.04
N ASP A 156 20.22 14.09 -8.06
CA ASP A 156 21.30 13.53 -7.25
C ASP A 156 20.86 12.26 -6.51
N GLY A 157 21.57 11.16 -6.81
CA GLY A 157 21.32 9.85 -6.21
C GLY A 157 20.21 9.02 -6.88
N PHE A 158 19.65 9.50 -8.00
CA PHE A 158 18.78 8.70 -8.86
C PHE A 158 19.52 8.33 -10.16
N VAL A 159 19.16 7.17 -10.71
CA VAL A 159 19.70 6.68 -11.98
C VAL A 159 18.58 6.39 -12.97
N SER A 160 18.89 6.35 -14.26
CA SER A 160 17.91 5.93 -15.27
C SER A 160 17.55 4.44 -15.12
N LEU A 161 16.37 4.08 -15.62
CA LEU A 161 15.94 2.69 -15.63
C LEU A 161 16.92 1.80 -16.41
N ASP A 162 17.52 2.32 -17.50
CA ASP A 162 18.51 1.60 -18.29
C ASP A 162 19.72 1.18 -17.48
N VAL A 163 20.22 2.04 -16.58
CA VAL A 163 21.31 1.72 -15.66
C VAL A 163 20.94 0.55 -14.74
N ILE A 164 19.72 0.52 -14.24
CA ILE A 164 19.24 -0.59 -13.40
C ILE A 164 19.09 -1.87 -14.23
N CYS A 165 18.57 -1.78 -15.44
CA CYS A 165 18.42 -2.94 -16.33
C CYS A 165 19.76 -3.59 -16.68
N LEU A 166 20.85 -2.80 -16.78
CA LEU A 166 22.18 -3.31 -17.03
C LEU A 166 22.78 -4.10 -15.84
N LEU A 167 22.25 -3.96 -14.62
CA LEU A 167 22.66 -4.80 -13.50
C LEU A 167 22.25 -6.26 -13.70
N TYR A 168 21.24 -6.51 -14.50
CA TYR A 168 20.71 -7.83 -14.81
C TYR A 168 21.25 -8.33 -16.17
N THR A 169 22.56 -8.30 -16.36
CA THR A 169 23.19 -8.93 -17.52
C THR A 169 23.47 -10.40 -17.23
N SER A 170 22.46 -11.25 -17.39
CA SER A 170 22.75 -12.61 -17.84
C SER A 170 22.94 -12.52 -19.36
N PRO A 171 24.09 -12.92 -19.92
CA PRO A 171 24.21 -13.00 -21.37
C PRO A 171 23.09 -13.91 -21.88
N SER A 172 22.24 -13.37 -22.75
CA SER A 172 21.23 -14.18 -23.42
C SER A 172 21.95 -15.28 -24.20
N PRO A 173 21.47 -16.54 -24.13
CA PRO A 173 22.02 -17.59 -25.01
C PRO A 173 21.90 -17.29 -26.49
N ARG A 174 21.23 -16.18 -26.87
CA ARG A 174 21.10 -15.71 -28.24
C ARG A 174 22.20 -14.73 -28.66
N ASP A 175 23.05 -14.29 -27.72
CA ASP A 175 24.14 -13.33 -27.98
C ASP A 175 25.53 -14.01 -28.06
N SER A 176 25.53 -15.33 -28.18
CA SER A 176 26.74 -16.18 -28.40
C SER A 176 26.69 -16.81 -29.77
#